data_bdc1764be9fbc7dd07cc1207658b5bb3
#
_entry.id   bdc1764be9fbc7dd07cc1207658b5bb3
#
_cell.length_a   1.000
_cell.length_b   1.000
_cell.length_c   1.000
_cell.angle_alpha   90.00
_cell.angle_beta   90.00
_cell.angle_gamma   90.00
#
_symmetry.space_group_name_H-M   'P 1'
#
loop_
_entity.id
_entity.type
_entity.pdbx_description
1 polymer ?
#
loop_
_entity_poly.entity_id
_entity_poly.type
_entity_poly.pdbx_seq_one_letter_code
_entity_poly.pdbx_strand_id
1 'polypeptide(L)'
;MFMPDSIQLHLLQPGQRATITRINGASALRRRFIEMGIVKGETILIERNAPLGDPVEYFIKGYHLALRKEEAAQIDVILHEGANG
;
A
#
# COMPACT_ATOMS: atom_id res chain seq x y z
N MET A 1 -7.73 16.06 -11.90
CA MET A 1 -8.85 15.12 -11.75
C MET A 1 -9.01 14.74 -10.30
N PHE A 2 -10.20 14.86 -9.80
CA PHE A 2 -10.50 14.52 -8.42
C PHE A 2 -10.63 13.00 -8.25
N MET A 3 -10.00 12.47 -7.21
CA MET A 3 -10.04 11.03 -6.92
C MET A 3 -10.59 10.85 -5.51
N PRO A 4 -11.93 10.86 -5.38
CA PRO A 4 -12.55 10.93 -4.05
C PRO A 4 -12.20 9.77 -3.13
N ASP A 5 -11.89 8.59 -3.69
CA ASP A 5 -11.63 7.42 -2.87
C ASP A 5 -10.14 7.13 -2.69
N SER A 6 -9.28 8.04 -3.17
CA SER A 6 -7.85 7.82 -3.05
C SER A 6 -7.39 8.16 -1.64
N ILE A 7 -6.68 7.22 -1.02
CA ILE A 7 -6.13 7.43 0.31
C ILE A 7 -4.70 6.89 0.34
N GLN A 8 -3.98 7.28 1.37
CA GLN A 8 -2.62 6.79 1.55
C GLN A 8 -2.65 5.38 2.13
N LEU A 9 -1.75 4.55 1.64
CA LEU A 9 -1.74 3.13 2.02
C LEU A 9 -1.63 2.92 3.52
N HIS A 10 -0.85 3.75 4.21
CA HIS A 10 -0.63 3.54 5.65
C HIS A 10 -1.89 3.75 6.49
N LEU A 11 -2.94 4.29 5.92
CA LEU A 11 -4.20 4.53 6.64
C LEU A 11 -5.13 3.33 6.62
N LEU A 12 -4.80 2.28 5.86
CA LEU A 12 -5.65 1.11 5.79
C LEU A 12 -5.44 0.18 6.98
N GLN A 13 -6.46 -0.63 7.22
CA GLN A 13 -6.46 -1.57 8.35
C GLN A 13 -6.15 -2.99 7.87
N PRO A 14 -5.63 -3.84 8.77
CA PRO A 14 -5.41 -5.25 8.41
C PRO A 14 -6.68 -5.89 7.87
N GLY A 15 -6.51 -6.70 6.81
CA GLY A 15 -7.62 -7.36 6.14
C GLY A 15 -8.17 -6.60 4.97
N GLN A 16 -7.86 -5.33 4.82
CA GLN A 16 -8.34 -4.53 3.70
C GLN A 16 -7.46 -4.72 2.48
N ARG A 17 -8.06 -4.58 1.31
CA ARG A 17 -7.38 -4.62 0.03
C ARG A 17 -7.58 -3.32 -0.70
N ALA A 18 -6.61 -3.00 -1.55
CA ALA A 18 -6.68 -1.75 -2.31
C ALA A 18 -5.88 -1.89 -3.59
N THR A 19 -6.18 -1.02 -4.54
CA THR A 19 -5.44 -0.94 -5.79
C THR A 19 -4.54 0.28 -5.75
N ILE A 20 -3.28 0.09 -6.09
CA ILE A 20 -2.30 1.17 -6.12
C ILE A 20 -2.60 2.09 -7.29
N THR A 21 -2.77 3.38 -7.02
CA THR A 21 -3.09 4.35 -8.06
C THR A 21 -1.96 5.32 -8.33
N ARG A 22 -1.08 5.57 -7.35
CA ARG A 22 -0.02 6.54 -7.54
C ARG A 22 1.09 6.29 -6.52
N ILE A 23 2.31 6.50 -6.96
CA ILE A 23 3.47 6.40 -6.09
C ILE A 23 4.16 7.75 -6.09
N ASN A 24 4.29 8.33 -4.91
CA ASN A 24 4.90 9.63 -4.71
C ASN A 24 6.31 9.48 -4.15
N GLY A 25 6.93 10.59 -3.81
CA GLY A 25 8.21 10.58 -3.15
C GLY A 25 9.38 10.71 -4.11
N ALA A 26 10.57 10.64 -3.56
CA ALA A 26 11.80 10.82 -4.31
C ALA A 26 12.05 9.67 -5.29
N SER A 27 12.81 9.97 -6.34
CA SER A 27 13.07 8.97 -7.39
C SER A 27 13.67 7.68 -6.86
N ALA A 28 14.57 7.77 -5.89
CA ALA A 28 15.20 6.57 -5.33
C ALA A 28 14.19 5.68 -4.63
N LEU A 29 13.26 6.27 -3.87
CA LEU A 29 12.23 5.51 -3.19
C LEU A 29 11.28 4.87 -4.19
N ARG A 30 10.88 5.63 -5.20
CA ARG A 30 9.97 5.12 -6.23
C ARG A 30 10.60 3.94 -6.97
N ARG A 31 11.89 4.04 -7.29
CA ARG A 31 12.60 2.95 -7.96
C ARG A 31 12.62 1.70 -7.08
N ARG A 32 12.85 1.89 -5.79
CA ARG A 32 12.86 0.79 -4.84
C ARG A 32 11.51 0.09 -4.81
N PHE A 33 10.43 0.87 -4.79
CA PHE A 33 9.09 0.31 -4.81
C PHE A 33 8.84 -0.52 -6.07
N ILE A 34 9.25 0.01 -7.22
CA ILE A 34 9.07 -0.70 -8.48
C ILE A 34 9.81 -2.03 -8.45
N GLU A 35 11.02 -2.05 -7.91
CA GLU A 35 11.81 -3.27 -7.80
C GLU A 35 11.15 -4.28 -6.87
N MET A 36 10.36 -3.81 -5.92
CA MET A 36 9.62 -4.67 -5.01
C MET A 36 8.27 -5.12 -5.58
N GLY A 37 7.94 -4.68 -6.79
CA GLY A 37 6.66 -5.02 -7.40
C GLY A 37 5.53 -4.09 -7.02
N ILE A 38 5.82 -3.02 -6.32
CA ILE A 38 4.80 -2.05 -5.93
C ILE A 38 4.64 -1.07 -7.08
N VAL A 39 3.66 -1.35 -7.94
CA VAL A 39 3.43 -0.53 -9.13
C VAL A 39 1.96 -0.22 -9.28
N LYS A 40 1.68 0.84 -10.01
CA LYS A 40 0.32 1.28 -10.28
C LYS A 40 -0.48 0.13 -10.89
N GLY A 41 -1.70 -0.05 -10.38
CA GLY A 41 -2.60 -1.08 -10.90
C GLY A 41 -2.56 -2.39 -10.12
N GLU A 42 -1.57 -2.58 -9.26
CA GLU A 42 -1.48 -3.80 -8.47
C GLU A 42 -2.38 -3.75 -7.26
N THR A 43 -2.87 -4.92 -6.86
CA THR A 43 -3.67 -5.06 -5.66
C THR A 43 -2.75 -5.37 -4.49
N ILE A 44 -2.95 -4.68 -3.38
CA ILE A 44 -2.16 -4.89 -2.18
C ILE A 44 -3.10 -5.18 -1.01
N LEU A 45 -2.73 -6.16 -0.20
CA LEU A 45 -3.49 -6.56 0.98
C LEU A 45 -2.70 -6.16 2.22
N ILE A 46 -3.39 -5.55 3.18
CA ILE A 46 -2.77 -5.21 4.45
C ILE A 46 -2.93 -6.40 5.37
N GLU A 47 -1.83 -7.03 5.74
CA GLU A 47 -1.89 -8.26 6.52
C GLU A 47 -1.95 -7.99 8.01
N ARG A 48 -0.99 -7.24 8.52
CA ARG A 48 -0.99 -6.93 9.96
C ARG A 48 0.03 -5.85 10.26
N ASN A 49 -0.15 -5.23 11.41
CA ASN A 49 0.81 -4.29 11.95
C ASN A 49 1.81 -5.03 12.81
N ALA A 50 3.02 -4.49 12.91
CA ALA A 50 3.97 -4.98 13.90
C ALA A 50 3.43 -4.68 15.30
N PRO A 51 3.97 -5.33 16.35
CA PRO A 51 3.49 -5.08 17.71
C PRO A 51 3.52 -3.59 18.10
N LEU A 52 4.46 -2.83 17.57
CA LEU A 52 4.54 -1.40 17.83
C LEU A 52 3.87 -0.56 16.74
N GLY A 53 3.21 -1.22 15.79
CA GLY A 53 2.49 -0.52 14.74
C GLY A 53 3.31 -0.16 13.53
N ASP A 54 4.62 -0.41 13.54
CA ASP A 54 5.52 -0.07 12.45
C ASP A 54 6.73 -0.99 12.48
N PRO A 55 7.07 -1.67 11.39
CA PRO A 55 6.47 -1.57 10.05
C PRO A 55 5.14 -2.30 9.93
N VAL A 56 4.48 -2.11 8.81
CA VAL A 56 3.23 -2.79 8.50
C VAL A 56 3.53 -3.87 7.46
N GLU A 57 2.91 -5.03 7.58
CA GLU A 57 3.11 -6.13 6.65
C GLU A 57 2.01 -6.14 5.59
N TYR A 58 2.43 -6.30 4.35
CA TYR A 58 1.55 -6.32 3.20
C TYR A 58 1.78 -7.57 2.37
N PHE A 59 0.79 -7.92 1.57
CA PHE A 59 0.89 -9.02 0.62
C PHE A 59 0.61 -8.48 -0.78
N ILE A 60 1.49 -8.74 -1.71
CA ILE A 60 1.36 -8.26 -3.08
C ILE A 60 2.04 -9.27 -4.00
N LYS A 61 1.38 -9.58 -5.13
CA LYS A 61 1.93 -10.45 -6.17
C LYS A 61 2.40 -11.80 -5.64
N GLY A 62 1.73 -12.31 -4.62
CA GLY A 62 2.03 -13.65 -4.12
C GLY A 62 3.14 -13.70 -3.07
N TYR A 63 3.64 -12.58 -2.61
CA TYR A 63 4.64 -12.60 -1.56
C TYR A 63 4.41 -11.50 -0.53
N HIS A 64 5.07 -11.65 0.60
CA HIS A 64 4.92 -10.75 1.73
C HIS A 64 6.04 -9.71 1.74
N LEU A 65 5.72 -8.51 2.19
CA LEU A 65 6.74 -7.50 2.38
C LEU A 65 6.33 -6.57 3.52
N ALA A 66 7.30 -5.87 4.07
CA ALA A 66 7.06 -4.94 5.16
C ALA A 66 7.48 -3.55 4.72
N LEU A 67 6.64 -2.56 5.01
CA LEU A 67 6.96 -1.17 4.73
C LEU A 67 6.78 -0.36 6.01
N ARG A 68 7.67 0.59 6.22
CA ARG A 68 7.48 1.56 7.29
C ARG A 68 6.31 2.46 6.93
N LYS A 69 5.64 2.98 7.94
CA LYS A 69 4.49 3.85 7.70
C LYS A 69 4.86 5.05 6.86
N GLU A 70 6.06 5.61 7.06
CA GLU A 70 6.48 6.76 6.26
C GLU A 70 6.65 6.40 4.79
N GLU A 71 7.03 5.15 4.51
CA GLU A 71 7.13 4.68 3.12
C GLU A 71 5.75 4.47 2.53
N ALA A 72 4.87 3.82 3.28
CA ALA A 72 3.51 3.56 2.81
C ALA A 72 2.72 4.85 2.61
N ALA A 73 3.08 5.91 3.32
CA ALA A 73 2.44 7.21 3.14
C ALA A 73 2.68 7.79 1.75
N GLN A 74 3.68 7.30 1.02
CA GLN A 74 3.98 7.76 -0.32
C GLN A 74 3.19 7.00 -1.40
N ILE A 75 2.37 6.05 -0.99
CA ILE A 75 1.61 5.23 -1.93
C ILE A 75 0.13 5.56 -1.79
N ASP A 76 -0.48 6.00 -2.88
CA ASP A 76 -1.91 6.27 -2.91
C ASP A 76 -2.64 5.06 -3.46
N VAL A 77 -3.76 4.73 -2.85
CA VAL A 77 -4.54 3.55 -3.22
C VAL A 77 -6.02 3.88 -3.22
N ILE A 78 -6.79 3.03 -3.89
CA ILE A 78 -8.26 3.05 -3.82
C ILE A 78 -8.68 1.78 -3.12
N LEU A 79 -9.41 1.94 -2.01
CA LEU A 79 -9.88 0.81 -1.21
C LEU A 79 -10.90 -0.01 -2.01
N HIS A 80 -10.79 -1.34 -1.92
CA HIS A 80 -11.79 -2.23 -2.50
C HIS A 80 -12.98 -2.30 -1.55
N GLU A 81 -14.06 -1.66 -1.93
CA GLU A 81 -15.27 -1.69 -1.13
C GLU A 81 -15.94 -3.05 -1.23
N GLY A 82 -16.48 -3.49 -0.10
CA GLY A 82 -17.12 -4.79 -0.06
C GLY A 82 -16.14 -5.94 -0.06
N ALA A 83 -14.87 -5.66 -0.06
CA ALA A 83 -13.83 -6.70 -0.09
C ALA A 83 -13.69 -7.41 1.24
N ASN A 84 -14.39 -6.95 2.21
CA ASN A 84 -14.42 -7.57 3.53
C ASN A 84 -15.25 -8.84 3.54
N GLY A 85 -15.86 -9.06 2.43
CA GLY A 85 -16.77 -10.18 2.30
C GLY A 85 -16.14 -11.41 2.66
#